data_74bdade41e170bcdd9baffb328c636c8
#
_entry.id   74bdade41e170bcdd9baffb328c636c8
#
_cell.length_a   1.000
_cell.length_b   1.000
_cell.length_c   1.000
_cell.angle_alpha   90.00
_cell.angle_beta   90.00
_cell.angle_gamma   90.00
#
_symmetry.space_group_name_H-M   'P 1'
#
loop_
_entity.id
_entity.type
_entity.pdbx_description
1 polymer ?
#
loop_
_entity_poly.entity_id
_entity_poly.type
_entity_poly.pdbx_seq_one_letter_code
_entity_poly.pdbx_strand_id
1 'polypeptide(L)'
;GVFNAVCLGLSHVVSLRLLRHLARDTFFRGKVMDRLTQRHQRETLSDKKLACYTSLLHEAAPELYPPRARKLPPDLLANLVSLGSLSPRLSPKDQQQAAKLTEQNVPALAKSAPNSLFNLKAEIELVTLGELIEIYRKMMDNKVSEPRWQRFLSEHPFVLDMAFGYPVKKIADQPYIGGKGFSGRGGQFSDFLMAARATGNLALIEIKHPQTELLGQSYRQTFVPSYELSGAVGQIISQRSVLQREVFGLSQELDERVHAHAIAAIVIIGRTPKDLAKQRAFEQYRSGLKDVLVVTFDELQVRLESIHQALRPKPPVEPEPISEEDLPF
;
A
#
# COMPACT_ATOMS: atom_id res chain seq x y z
N GLY A 1 16.02 -38.93 -31.12
CA GLY A 1 16.16 -40.00 -30.16
C GLY A 1 15.74 -39.60 -28.73
N VAL A 2 16.67 -39.13 -27.94
CA VAL A 2 16.47 -38.87 -26.46
C VAL A 2 15.42 -37.76 -26.21
N PHE A 3 15.35 -36.72 -27.04
CA PHE A 3 14.43 -35.61 -26.89
C PHE A 3 12.96 -35.98 -27.11
N ASN A 4 12.70 -36.92 -28.01
CA ASN A 4 11.34 -37.45 -28.26
C ASN A 4 10.88 -38.37 -27.10
N ALA A 5 11.80 -39.14 -26.51
CA ALA A 5 11.48 -40.02 -25.40
C ALA A 5 11.12 -39.26 -24.11
N VAL A 6 11.77 -38.10 -23.88
CA VAL A 6 11.52 -37.24 -22.72
C VAL A 6 10.13 -36.60 -22.78
N CYS A 7 9.63 -36.29 -23.99
CA CYS A 7 8.34 -35.60 -24.15
C CYS A 7 7.12 -36.52 -24.25
N LEU A 8 7.31 -37.83 -24.46
CA LEU A 8 6.22 -38.77 -24.78
C LEU A 8 5.78 -39.70 -23.63
N GLY A 9 6.41 -39.64 -22.45
CA GLY A 9 6.02 -40.59 -21.39
C GLY A 9 6.45 -40.31 -19.96
N LEU A 10 7.22 -39.26 -19.72
CA LEU A 10 7.71 -38.96 -18.38
C LEU A 10 6.85 -37.89 -17.70
N SER A 11 6.70 -37.98 -16.37
CA SER A 11 6.02 -36.93 -15.60
C SER A 11 6.74 -35.58 -15.81
N HIS A 12 5.99 -34.49 -15.73
CA HIS A 12 6.51 -33.11 -15.90
C HIS A 12 7.78 -32.84 -15.07
N VAL A 13 7.83 -33.34 -13.85
CA VAL A 13 8.97 -33.17 -12.94
C VAL A 13 10.23 -33.89 -13.43
N VAL A 14 10.09 -35.10 -14.00
CA VAL A 14 11.22 -35.90 -14.54
C VAL A 14 11.73 -35.24 -15.81
N SER A 15 10.83 -34.75 -16.66
CA SER A 15 11.17 -34.02 -17.89
C SER A 15 11.94 -32.75 -17.60
N LEU A 16 11.54 -31.98 -16.58
CA LEU A 16 12.24 -30.77 -16.14
C LEU A 16 13.64 -31.05 -15.56
N ARG A 17 13.79 -32.11 -14.75
CA ARG A 17 15.10 -32.48 -14.19
C ARG A 17 16.08 -32.87 -15.30
N LEU A 18 15.63 -33.64 -16.27
CA LEU A 18 16.45 -34.06 -17.40
C LEU A 18 16.79 -32.87 -18.31
N LEU A 19 15.86 -31.98 -18.59
CA LEU A 19 16.09 -30.75 -19.38
C LEU A 19 17.05 -29.80 -18.66
N ARG A 20 16.96 -29.64 -17.34
CA ARG A 20 17.94 -28.84 -16.55
C ARG A 20 19.35 -29.43 -16.63
N HIS A 21 19.48 -30.74 -16.64
CA HIS A 21 20.77 -31.41 -16.77
C HIS A 21 21.34 -31.22 -18.18
N LEU A 22 20.52 -31.43 -19.21
CA LEU A 22 20.92 -31.27 -20.62
C LEU A 22 21.15 -29.81 -21.02
N ALA A 23 20.43 -28.86 -20.42
CA ALA A 23 20.61 -27.43 -20.69
C ALA A 23 21.94 -26.88 -20.15
N ARG A 24 22.56 -27.56 -19.17
CA ARG A 24 23.88 -27.21 -18.65
C ARG A 24 25.02 -27.73 -19.52
N ASP A 25 24.76 -28.67 -20.41
CA ASP A 25 25.74 -29.21 -21.33
C ASP A 25 25.97 -28.22 -22.51
N THR A 26 27.20 -27.74 -22.64
CA THR A 26 27.61 -26.78 -23.68
C THR A 26 27.40 -27.28 -25.11
N PHE A 27 27.51 -28.58 -25.31
CA PHE A 27 27.26 -29.21 -26.64
C PHE A 27 25.78 -29.24 -27.01
N PHE A 28 24.91 -29.38 -26.02
CA PHE A 28 23.47 -29.43 -26.23
C PHE A 28 22.86 -28.04 -26.44
N ARG A 29 23.50 -27.01 -25.83
CA ARG A 29 23.04 -25.64 -25.77
C ARG A 29 22.71 -24.99 -27.12
N GLY A 30 23.59 -25.08 -28.09
CA GLY A 30 23.44 -24.42 -29.39
C GLY A 30 22.49 -25.16 -30.36
N LYS A 31 22.34 -26.48 -30.21
CA LYS A 31 21.67 -27.33 -31.20
C LYS A 31 20.18 -27.59 -30.94
N VAL A 32 19.68 -27.35 -29.73
CA VAL A 32 18.28 -27.67 -29.38
C VAL A 32 17.30 -26.69 -30.04
N MET A 33 17.54 -25.38 -29.88
CA MET A 33 16.66 -24.37 -30.49
C MET A 33 16.73 -24.39 -32.01
N ASP A 34 17.91 -24.57 -32.58
CA ASP A 34 18.08 -24.70 -34.04
C ASP A 34 17.31 -25.89 -34.59
N ARG A 35 17.38 -27.03 -33.93
CA ARG A 35 16.62 -28.23 -34.35
C ARG A 35 15.12 -28.07 -34.19
N LEU A 36 14.66 -27.43 -33.11
CA LEU A 36 13.23 -27.15 -32.91
C LEU A 36 12.72 -26.20 -34.00
N THR A 37 13.48 -25.15 -34.32
CA THR A 37 13.15 -24.18 -35.37
C THR A 37 13.16 -24.82 -36.74
N GLN A 38 14.18 -25.64 -37.09
CA GLN A 38 14.23 -26.36 -38.36
C GLN A 38 13.08 -27.36 -38.54
N ARG A 39 12.71 -28.08 -37.45
CA ARG A 39 11.56 -29.01 -37.51
C ARG A 39 10.23 -28.29 -37.65
N HIS A 40 10.11 -27.10 -37.04
CA HIS A 40 8.93 -26.26 -37.22
C HIS A 40 8.84 -25.74 -38.67
N GLN A 41 9.92 -25.20 -39.20
CA GLN A 41 9.99 -24.76 -40.62
C GLN A 41 9.69 -25.86 -41.63
N ARG A 42 9.98 -27.13 -41.32
CA ARG A 42 9.65 -28.29 -42.12
C ARG A 42 8.26 -28.86 -41.84
N GLU A 43 7.40 -28.15 -41.14
CA GLU A 43 6.05 -28.58 -40.75
C GLU A 43 5.97 -29.89 -39.95
N THR A 44 7.11 -30.42 -39.51
CA THR A 44 7.19 -31.65 -38.73
C THR A 44 6.94 -31.42 -37.21
N LEU A 45 6.77 -30.16 -36.79
CA LEU A 45 6.50 -29.76 -35.43
C LEU A 45 5.41 -28.70 -35.43
N SER A 46 4.25 -28.99 -34.81
CA SER A 46 3.15 -28.04 -34.68
C SER A 46 3.47 -26.90 -33.75
N ASP A 47 2.84 -25.74 -33.95
CA ASP A 47 2.97 -24.55 -33.08
C ASP A 47 2.75 -24.86 -31.61
N LYS A 48 1.75 -25.68 -31.28
CA LYS A 48 1.43 -26.10 -29.92
C LYS A 48 2.58 -26.88 -29.28
N LYS A 49 3.21 -27.79 -30.04
CA LYS A 49 4.37 -28.56 -29.52
C LYS A 49 5.61 -27.70 -29.43
N LEU A 50 5.86 -26.80 -30.37
CA LEU A 50 6.97 -25.85 -30.30
C LEU A 50 6.84 -24.94 -29.06
N ALA A 51 5.64 -24.43 -28.80
CA ALA A 51 5.37 -23.62 -27.59
C ALA A 51 5.61 -24.40 -26.30
N CYS A 52 5.18 -25.65 -26.23
CA CYS A 52 5.41 -26.52 -25.08
C CYS A 52 6.92 -26.73 -24.84
N TYR A 53 7.69 -27.05 -25.88
CA TYR A 53 9.13 -27.27 -25.75
C TYR A 53 9.91 -26.01 -25.37
N THR A 54 9.55 -24.86 -25.96
CA THR A 54 10.18 -23.58 -25.58
C THR A 54 9.84 -23.16 -24.16
N SER A 55 8.62 -23.42 -23.69
CA SER A 55 8.23 -23.19 -22.30
C SER A 55 9.00 -24.05 -21.32
N LEU A 56 9.15 -25.34 -21.63
CA LEU A 56 9.94 -26.27 -20.79
C LEU A 56 11.43 -25.92 -20.77
N LEU A 57 11.99 -25.48 -21.88
CA LEU A 57 13.38 -25.00 -21.93
C LEU A 57 13.58 -23.72 -21.13
N HIS A 58 12.65 -22.79 -21.22
CA HIS A 58 12.67 -21.56 -20.40
C HIS A 58 12.57 -21.90 -18.91
N GLU A 59 11.65 -22.78 -18.51
CA GLU A 59 11.50 -23.20 -17.13
C GLU A 59 12.76 -23.94 -16.59
N ALA A 60 13.42 -24.72 -17.46
CA ALA A 60 14.62 -25.45 -17.11
C ALA A 60 15.86 -24.55 -17.00
N ALA A 61 15.99 -23.51 -17.82
CA ALA A 61 17.15 -22.62 -17.88
C ALA A 61 16.74 -21.23 -18.42
N PRO A 62 16.08 -20.38 -17.60
CA PRO A 62 15.52 -19.10 -18.04
C PRO A 62 16.57 -18.12 -18.58
N GLU A 63 17.80 -18.18 -18.07
CA GLU A 63 18.91 -17.33 -18.51
C GLU A 63 19.37 -17.64 -19.95
N LEU A 64 19.19 -18.88 -20.39
CA LEU A 64 19.67 -19.37 -21.70
C LEU A 64 18.57 -19.38 -22.76
N TYR A 65 17.35 -19.55 -22.33
CA TYR A 65 16.17 -19.64 -23.18
C TYR A 65 15.12 -18.61 -22.72
N PRO A 66 15.29 -17.33 -23.09
CA PRO A 66 14.33 -16.30 -22.71
C PRO A 66 12.96 -16.63 -23.32
N PRO A 67 11.87 -16.22 -22.65
CA PRO A 67 10.53 -16.47 -23.16
C PRO A 67 10.38 -15.83 -24.54
N ARG A 68 9.93 -16.58 -25.52
CA ARG A 68 9.58 -16.00 -26.82
C ARG A 68 8.38 -15.08 -26.64
N ALA A 69 8.56 -13.80 -26.94
CA ALA A 69 7.44 -12.88 -27.07
C ALA A 69 6.52 -13.39 -28.19
N ARG A 70 5.39 -14.01 -27.83
CA ARG A 70 4.35 -14.32 -28.80
C ARG A 70 3.71 -13.00 -29.23
N LYS A 71 3.83 -12.64 -30.46
CA LYS A 71 2.92 -11.65 -31.05
C LYS A 71 1.54 -12.31 -31.09
N LEU A 72 0.66 -11.85 -30.22
CA LEU A 72 -0.77 -12.17 -30.34
C LEU A 72 -1.25 -11.62 -31.70
N PRO A 73 -2.23 -12.27 -32.37
CA PRO A 73 -2.85 -11.69 -33.55
C PRO A 73 -3.27 -10.24 -33.20
N PRO A 74 -3.07 -9.28 -34.12
CA PRO A 74 -3.59 -7.94 -33.95
C PRO A 74 -5.09 -8.04 -33.68
N ASP A 75 -5.58 -7.19 -32.79
CA ASP A 75 -7.00 -7.08 -32.40
C ASP A 75 -7.61 -8.28 -31.66
N LEU A 76 -6.83 -9.28 -31.24
CA LEU A 76 -7.36 -10.40 -30.46
C LEU A 76 -8.08 -9.94 -29.19
N LEU A 77 -7.46 -9.00 -28.45
CA LEU A 77 -8.06 -8.44 -27.24
C LEU A 77 -9.25 -7.53 -27.57
N ALA A 78 -9.17 -6.73 -28.63
CA ALA A 78 -10.26 -5.90 -29.10
C ALA A 78 -11.47 -6.76 -29.49
N ASN A 79 -11.24 -7.86 -30.21
CA ASN A 79 -12.29 -8.82 -30.57
C ASN A 79 -12.89 -9.52 -29.35
N LEU A 80 -12.10 -9.88 -28.34
CA LEU A 80 -12.58 -10.47 -27.10
C LEU A 80 -13.43 -9.47 -26.28
N VAL A 81 -13.05 -8.21 -26.28
CA VAL A 81 -13.80 -7.13 -25.60
C VAL A 81 -15.06 -6.76 -26.38
N SER A 82 -15.00 -6.71 -27.72
CA SER A 82 -16.16 -6.37 -28.59
C SER A 82 -17.24 -7.46 -28.65
N LEU A 83 -16.88 -8.72 -28.41
CA LEU A 83 -17.83 -9.83 -28.26
C LEU A 83 -18.66 -9.75 -26.96
N GLY A 84 -18.36 -8.81 -26.08
CA GLY A 84 -18.95 -8.72 -24.76
C GLY A 84 -19.81 -7.49 -24.51
N SER A 85 -21.07 -7.54 -24.85
CA SER A 85 -22.12 -6.85 -24.08
C SER A 85 -22.30 -7.43 -22.65
N LEU A 86 -21.50 -8.42 -22.28
CA LEU A 86 -21.40 -9.07 -20.99
C LEU A 86 -20.01 -8.77 -20.43
N SER A 87 -19.94 -7.99 -19.34
CA SER A 87 -18.69 -7.84 -18.58
C SER A 87 -18.14 -9.23 -18.24
N PRO A 88 -17.03 -9.70 -18.83
CA PRO A 88 -16.53 -11.04 -18.59
C PRO A 88 -16.09 -11.14 -17.12
N ARG A 89 -16.80 -11.94 -16.33
CA ARG A 89 -16.35 -12.27 -14.97
C ARG A 89 -15.16 -13.22 -15.10
N LEU A 90 -13.97 -12.67 -14.94
CA LEU A 90 -12.74 -13.45 -14.92
C LEU A 90 -12.72 -14.36 -13.69
N SER A 91 -12.28 -15.61 -13.88
CA SER A 91 -11.98 -16.48 -12.75
C SER A 91 -10.84 -15.88 -11.90
N PRO A 92 -10.71 -16.20 -10.60
CA PRO A 92 -9.62 -15.69 -9.76
C PRO A 92 -8.23 -15.95 -10.36
N LYS A 93 -8.05 -17.07 -11.06
CA LYS A 93 -6.81 -17.41 -11.75
C LYS A 93 -6.56 -16.50 -12.96
N ASP A 94 -7.59 -16.20 -13.72
CA ASP A 94 -7.48 -15.30 -14.87
C ASP A 94 -7.28 -13.85 -14.45
N GLN A 95 -7.88 -13.42 -13.33
CA GLN A 95 -7.63 -12.12 -12.72
C GLN A 95 -6.15 -11.94 -12.36
N GLN A 96 -5.54 -12.94 -11.73
CA GLN A 96 -4.11 -12.92 -11.41
C GLN A 96 -3.23 -12.86 -12.66
N GLN A 97 -3.60 -13.58 -13.71
CA GLN A 97 -2.86 -13.56 -14.98
C GLN A 97 -3.01 -12.22 -15.71
N ALA A 98 -4.21 -11.63 -15.70
CA ALA A 98 -4.45 -10.31 -16.28
C ALA A 98 -3.62 -9.23 -15.53
N ALA A 99 -3.58 -9.27 -14.21
CA ALA A 99 -2.74 -8.36 -13.42
C ALA A 99 -1.26 -8.48 -13.79
N LYS A 100 -0.72 -9.71 -13.87
CA LYS A 100 0.67 -9.95 -14.29
C LYS A 100 0.96 -9.46 -15.71
N LEU A 101 0.04 -9.69 -16.65
CA LEU A 101 0.19 -9.19 -18.03
C LEU A 101 0.21 -7.66 -18.06
N THR A 102 -0.64 -7.01 -17.31
CA THR A 102 -0.64 -5.54 -17.17
C THR A 102 0.68 -5.06 -16.61
N GLU A 103 1.14 -5.63 -15.50
CA GLU A 103 2.40 -5.28 -14.85
C GLU A 103 3.61 -5.40 -15.81
N GLN A 104 3.72 -6.50 -16.55
CA GLN A 104 4.78 -6.73 -17.50
C GLN A 104 4.78 -5.76 -18.68
N ASN A 105 3.61 -5.20 -19.02
CA ASN A 105 3.44 -4.30 -20.16
C ASN A 105 3.35 -2.81 -19.78
N VAL A 106 3.44 -2.45 -18.50
CA VAL A 106 3.39 -1.04 -18.04
C VAL A 106 4.33 -0.12 -18.83
N PRO A 107 5.63 -0.46 -19.08
CA PRO A 107 6.52 0.42 -19.82
C PRO A 107 6.09 0.65 -21.28
N ALA A 108 5.48 -0.37 -21.92
CA ALA A 108 4.96 -0.25 -23.28
C ALA A 108 3.66 0.56 -23.31
N LEU A 109 2.75 0.32 -22.36
CA LEU A 109 1.49 1.05 -22.22
C LEU A 109 1.72 2.54 -21.92
N ALA A 110 2.74 2.87 -21.12
CA ALA A 110 3.10 4.26 -20.84
C ALA A 110 3.49 5.05 -22.10
N LYS A 111 4.00 4.37 -23.13
CA LYS A 111 4.37 4.99 -24.42
C LYS A 111 3.21 4.98 -25.42
N SER A 112 2.44 3.90 -25.49
CA SER A 112 1.41 3.69 -26.51
C SER A 112 0.02 4.20 -26.11
N ALA A 113 -0.31 4.16 -24.81
CA ALA A 113 -1.64 4.51 -24.29
C ALA A 113 -1.55 5.18 -22.91
N PRO A 114 -0.85 6.32 -22.75
CA PRO A 114 -0.61 6.96 -21.47
C PRO A 114 -1.91 7.29 -20.72
N ASN A 115 -2.92 7.81 -21.42
CA ASN A 115 -4.21 8.17 -20.80
C ASN A 115 -4.94 6.95 -20.23
N SER A 116 -4.93 5.81 -20.94
CA SER A 116 -5.53 4.57 -20.46
C SER A 116 -4.80 4.06 -19.21
N LEU A 117 -3.47 4.19 -19.18
CA LEU A 117 -2.67 3.82 -18.03
C LEU A 117 -2.95 4.73 -16.82
N PHE A 118 -3.10 6.05 -17.03
CA PHE A 118 -3.49 6.99 -15.98
C PHE A 118 -4.88 6.67 -15.42
N ASN A 119 -5.85 6.39 -16.28
CA ASN A 119 -7.20 6.01 -15.84
C ASN A 119 -7.18 4.70 -15.04
N LEU A 120 -6.45 3.68 -15.53
CA LEU A 120 -6.30 2.41 -14.81
C LEU A 120 -5.64 2.61 -13.44
N LYS A 121 -4.61 3.44 -13.37
CA LYS A 121 -3.96 3.79 -12.10
C LYS A 121 -4.95 4.45 -11.14
N ALA A 122 -5.72 5.44 -11.60
CA ALA A 122 -6.71 6.13 -10.78
C ALA A 122 -7.80 5.16 -10.25
N GLU A 123 -8.27 4.24 -11.09
CA GLU A 123 -9.22 3.20 -10.69
C GLU A 123 -8.63 2.26 -9.62
N ILE A 124 -7.39 1.80 -9.81
CA ILE A 124 -6.71 0.95 -8.83
C ILE A 124 -6.56 1.68 -7.50
N GLU A 125 -6.12 2.93 -7.50
CA GLU A 125 -5.97 3.75 -6.29
C GLU A 125 -7.31 3.94 -5.56
N LEU A 126 -8.37 4.23 -6.32
CA LEU A 126 -9.71 4.41 -5.78
C LEU A 126 -10.25 3.13 -5.12
N VAL A 127 -10.15 1.99 -5.80
CA VAL A 127 -10.61 0.69 -5.28
C VAL A 127 -9.80 0.29 -4.06
N THR A 128 -8.47 0.41 -4.13
CA THR A 128 -7.57 0.05 -3.01
C THR A 128 -7.84 0.91 -1.78
N LEU A 129 -8.07 2.22 -1.95
CA LEU A 129 -8.43 3.11 -0.86
C LEU A 129 -9.80 2.77 -0.28
N GLY A 130 -10.77 2.40 -1.13
CA GLY A 130 -12.08 1.93 -0.70
C GLY A 130 -12.00 0.67 0.17
N GLU A 131 -11.22 -0.31 -0.25
CA GLU A 131 -10.96 -1.54 0.51
C GLU A 131 -10.30 -1.25 1.86
N LEU A 132 -9.33 -0.35 1.89
CA LEU A 132 -8.66 0.08 3.12
C LEU A 132 -9.65 0.72 4.10
N ILE A 133 -10.53 1.60 3.62
CA ILE A 133 -11.57 2.24 4.44
C ILE A 133 -12.50 1.18 5.04
N GLU A 134 -12.89 0.17 4.28
CA GLU A 134 -13.73 -0.92 4.80
C GLU A 134 -13.01 -1.75 5.87
N ILE A 135 -11.72 -2.01 5.70
CA ILE A 135 -10.89 -2.68 6.74
C ILE A 135 -10.83 -1.81 7.99
N TYR A 136 -10.57 -0.50 7.83
CA TYR A 136 -10.50 0.46 8.93
C TYR A 136 -11.81 0.49 9.71
N ARG A 137 -12.97 0.60 9.04
CA ARG A 137 -14.31 0.58 9.65
C ARG A 137 -14.54 -0.71 10.44
N LYS A 138 -14.24 -1.87 9.85
CA LYS A 138 -14.35 -3.16 10.55
C LYS A 138 -13.47 -3.23 11.79
N MET A 139 -12.27 -2.67 11.74
CA MET A 139 -11.39 -2.59 12.91
C MET A 139 -11.94 -1.63 13.96
N MET A 140 -12.55 -0.52 13.55
CA MET A 140 -13.22 0.43 14.44
C MET A 140 -14.40 -0.20 15.20
N ASP A 141 -15.22 -1.01 14.50
CA ASP A 141 -16.42 -1.63 15.08
C ASP A 141 -16.10 -2.84 15.95
N ASN A 142 -15.03 -3.55 15.63
CA ASN A 142 -14.54 -4.67 16.43
C ASN A 142 -13.57 -4.18 17.52
N LYS A 143 -13.58 -4.85 18.68
CA LYS A 143 -12.62 -4.54 19.76
C LYS A 143 -11.21 -5.06 19.41
N VAL A 144 -10.61 -4.47 18.40
CA VAL A 144 -9.28 -4.85 17.91
C VAL A 144 -8.23 -4.31 18.87
N SER A 145 -7.26 -5.15 19.27
CA SER A 145 -6.20 -4.76 20.21
C SER A 145 -5.28 -3.67 19.65
N GLU A 146 -4.68 -2.88 20.54
CA GLU A 146 -3.73 -1.81 20.19
C GLU A 146 -2.55 -2.31 19.32
N PRO A 147 -1.90 -3.47 19.60
CA PRO A 147 -0.84 -3.97 18.72
C PRO A 147 -1.30 -4.27 17.30
N ARG A 148 -2.57 -4.61 17.10
CA ARG A 148 -3.12 -4.84 15.76
C ARG A 148 -3.37 -3.52 15.04
N TRP A 149 -3.77 -2.47 15.75
CA TRP A 149 -3.83 -1.11 15.21
C TRP A 149 -2.44 -0.58 14.83
N GLN A 150 -1.44 -0.78 15.69
CA GLN A 150 -0.05 -0.42 15.39
C GLN A 150 0.44 -1.11 14.11
N ARG A 151 0.19 -2.41 13.97
CA ARG A 151 0.54 -3.16 12.75
C ARG A 151 -0.17 -2.59 11.51
N PHE A 152 -1.47 -2.38 11.57
CA PHE A 152 -2.25 -1.81 10.47
C PHE A 152 -1.69 -0.44 10.04
N LEU A 153 -1.41 0.44 10.98
CA LEU A 153 -0.87 1.77 10.70
C LEU A 153 0.59 1.71 10.21
N SER A 154 1.35 0.72 10.67
CA SER A 154 2.69 0.45 10.12
C SER A 154 2.66 0.00 8.67
N GLU A 155 1.72 -0.86 8.30
CA GLU A 155 1.51 -1.35 6.93
C GLU A 155 0.93 -0.25 6.01
N HIS A 156 0.21 0.73 6.58
CA HIS A 156 -0.44 1.83 5.86
C HIS A 156 0.00 3.21 6.40
N PRO A 157 1.29 3.58 6.29
CA PRO A 157 1.83 4.79 6.92
C PRO A 157 1.21 6.09 6.41
N PHE A 158 0.61 6.10 5.21
CA PHE A 158 -0.09 7.27 4.71
C PHE A 158 -1.32 7.67 5.57
N VAL A 159 -1.90 6.73 6.33
CA VAL A 159 -2.96 7.02 7.30
C VAL A 159 -2.40 7.89 8.43
N LEU A 160 -1.16 7.64 8.86
CA LEU A 160 -0.46 8.47 9.84
C LEU A 160 -0.13 9.86 9.27
N ASP A 161 0.20 9.96 7.97
CA ASP A 161 0.44 11.24 7.31
C ASP A 161 -0.76 12.20 7.46
N MET A 162 -1.97 11.66 7.48
CA MET A 162 -3.20 12.44 7.64
C MET A 162 -3.33 13.11 9.02
N ALA A 163 -2.62 12.65 10.02
CA ALA A 163 -2.59 13.31 11.32
C ALA A 163 -1.82 14.64 11.30
N PHE A 164 -1.06 14.90 10.22
CA PHE A 164 -0.25 16.10 10.05
C PHE A 164 -0.87 17.08 9.06
N GLY A 165 -0.53 18.36 9.18
CA GLY A 165 -0.87 19.41 8.20
C GLY A 165 0.15 19.55 7.08
N TYR A 166 1.18 18.70 7.02
CA TYR A 166 2.25 18.70 6.04
C TYR A 166 2.74 17.27 5.78
N PRO A 167 3.33 16.98 4.60
CA PRO A 167 3.79 15.65 4.25
C PRO A 167 4.90 15.17 5.19
N VAL A 168 4.72 13.96 5.73
CA VAL A 168 5.71 13.28 6.56
C VAL A 168 6.11 11.93 5.93
N LYS A 169 7.12 11.29 6.48
CA LYS A 169 7.49 9.91 6.17
C LYS A 169 7.74 9.17 7.48
N LYS A 170 7.39 7.91 7.50
CA LYS A 170 7.70 7.03 8.62
C LYS A 170 9.21 6.72 8.62
N ILE A 171 9.84 6.89 9.77
CA ILE A 171 11.25 6.58 9.99
C ILE A 171 11.38 5.21 10.66
N ALA A 172 10.62 4.98 11.73
CA ALA A 172 10.67 3.72 12.47
C ALA A 172 9.36 3.41 13.17
N ASP A 173 9.12 2.12 13.38
CA ASP A 173 8.07 1.56 14.23
C ASP A 173 8.70 1.23 15.60
N GLN A 174 8.02 1.60 16.66
CA GLN A 174 8.44 1.37 18.05
C GLN A 174 9.92 1.71 18.32
N PRO A 175 10.41 2.87 17.86
CA PRO A 175 11.82 3.23 18.03
C PRO A 175 12.15 3.42 19.50
N TYR A 176 13.35 3.00 19.86
CA TYR A 176 13.97 3.47 21.11
C TYR A 176 14.30 4.96 20.95
N ILE A 177 13.82 5.79 21.85
CA ILE A 177 13.99 7.25 21.79
C ILE A 177 14.89 7.81 22.88
N GLY A 178 15.51 6.93 23.67
CA GLY A 178 16.45 7.31 24.72
C GLY A 178 15.92 7.08 26.14
N GLY A 179 16.50 7.76 27.11
CA GLY A 179 16.08 7.73 28.50
C GLY A 179 16.64 6.60 29.34
N LYS A 180 17.69 5.88 28.87
CA LYS A 180 18.41 4.94 29.72
C LYS A 180 19.20 5.70 30.80
N GLY A 181 19.00 5.31 32.06
CA GLY A 181 19.83 5.78 33.16
C GLY A 181 21.23 5.15 33.11
N PHE A 182 22.13 5.61 34.00
CA PHE A 182 23.51 5.05 34.12
C PHE A 182 23.53 3.53 34.31
N SER A 183 22.44 2.94 34.83
CA SER A 183 22.31 1.48 35.00
C SER A 183 21.86 0.76 33.69
N GLY A 184 21.63 1.47 32.57
CA GLY A 184 21.08 0.95 31.33
C GLY A 184 19.58 0.62 31.38
N ARG A 185 18.88 0.95 32.47
CA ARG A 185 17.44 0.73 32.68
C ARG A 185 16.63 1.98 32.33
N GLY A 186 15.34 1.82 32.04
CA GLY A 186 14.38 2.92 31.88
C GLY A 186 14.26 3.50 30.49
N GLY A 187 14.67 2.77 29.43
CA GLY A 187 14.51 3.23 28.05
C GLY A 187 13.06 3.49 27.67
N GLN A 188 12.81 4.55 26.91
CA GLN A 188 11.49 4.92 26.40
C GLN A 188 11.37 4.56 24.91
N PHE A 189 10.18 4.15 24.53
CA PHE A 189 9.81 3.82 23.15
C PHE A 189 8.57 4.64 22.79
N SER A 190 8.50 5.10 21.55
CA SER A 190 7.28 5.67 20.96
C SER A 190 6.66 4.66 20.01
N ASP A 191 5.39 4.81 19.68
CA ASP A 191 4.77 3.90 18.70
C ASP A 191 5.30 4.14 17.31
N PHE A 192 5.43 5.41 16.88
CA PHE A 192 6.02 5.76 15.59
C PHE A 192 6.92 6.99 15.68
N LEU A 193 8.02 6.92 14.95
CA LEU A 193 8.88 8.05 14.62
C LEU A 193 8.66 8.44 13.16
N MET A 194 8.30 9.70 12.95
CA MET A 194 8.07 10.29 11.63
C MET A 194 9.07 11.42 11.39
N ALA A 195 9.24 11.82 10.14
CA ALA A 195 9.98 13.03 9.78
C ALA A 195 9.25 13.82 8.70
N ALA A 196 9.24 15.14 8.81
CA ALA A 196 8.74 16.03 7.77
C ALA A 196 9.54 15.82 6.48
N ARG A 197 8.88 15.58 5.35
CA ARG A 197 9.56 15.30 4.07
C ARG A 197 10.43 16.47 3.59
N ALA A 198 9.98 17.69 3.83
CA ALA A 198 10.69 18.89 3.36
C ALA A 198 11.90 19.26 4.22
N THR A 199 11.82 19.04 5.55
CA THR A 199 12.82 19.59 6.48
C THR A 199 13.58 18.51 7.27
N GLY A 200 13.11 17.26 7.23
CA GLY A 200 13.64 16.19 8.09
C GLY A 200 13.33 16.38 9.58
N ASN A 201 12.49 17.36 9.95
CA ASN A 201 12.16 17.59 11.35
C ASN A 201 11.33 16.44 11.92
N LEU A 202 11.74 15.90 13.06
CA LEU A 202 11.14 14.72 13.66
C LEU A 202 9.74 14.99 14.24
N ALA A 203 8.94 13.94 14.30
CA ALA A 203 7.64 13.91 14.96
C ALA A 203 7.42 12.54 15.62
N LEU A 204 6.75 12.54 16.75
CA LEU A 204 6.36 11.35 17.49
C LEU A 204 4.86 11.14 17.41
N ILE A 205 4.44 9.88 17.31
CA ILE A 205 3.04 9.47 17.42
C ILE A 205 2.92 8.44 18.52
N GLU A 206 1.99 8.67 19.42
CA GLU A 206 1.53 7.72 20.43
C GLU A 206 0.11 7.30 20.10
N ILE A 207 -0.17 6.01 20.13
CA ILE A 207 -1.48 5.44 19.82
C ILE A 207 -2.08 4.84 21.08
N LYS A 208 -3.38 5.05 21.23
CA LYS A 208 -4.19 4.36 22.21
C LYS A 208 -5.39 3.71 21.51
N HIS A 209 -6.19 2.99 22.25
CA HIS A 209 -7.30 2.25 21.68
C HIS A 209 -8.44 3.17 21.18
N PRO A 210 -9.13 2.88 20.07
CA PRO A 210 -10.26 3.68 19.58
C PRO A 210 -11.48 3.67 20.52
N GLN A 211 -11.59 2.71 21.44
CA GLN A 211 -12.64 2.68 22.46
C GLN A 211 -12.23 3.36 23.77
N THR A 212 -11.06 3.97 23.83
CA THR A 212 -10.63 4.71 25.00
C THR A 212 -11.53 5.93 25.21
N GLU A 213 -12.10 6.05 26.40
CA GLU A 213 -12.88 7.22 26.80
C GLU A 213 -11.98 8.45 26.87
N LEU A 214 -12.37 9.53 26.18
CA LEU A 214 -11.59 10.78 26.15
C LEU A 214 -11.81 11.64 27.36
N LEU A 215 -13.00 11.55 27.95
CA LEU A 215 -13.41 12.37 29.08
C LEU A 215 -13.82 11.50 30.25
N GLY A 216 -13.45 11.93 31.41
CA GLY A 216 -13.82 11.34 32.70
C GLY A 216 -15.11 11.92 33.26
N GLN A 217 -15.14 12.08 34.59
CA GLN A 217 -16.32 12.58 35.32
C GLN A 217 -16.57 14.07 35.03
N SER A 218 -17.83 14.47 35.19
CA SER A 218 -18.19 15.88 35.14
C SER A 218 -17.60 16.63 36.36
N TYR A 219 -17.09 17.81 36.08
CA TYR A 219 -16.64 18.74 37.12
C TYR A 219 -17.36 20.06 36.92
N ARG A 220 -18.28 20.38 37.82
CA ARG A 220 -19.17 21.56 37.72
C ARG A 220 -19.94 21.54 36.37
N GLN A 221 -19.63 22.47 35.47
CA GLN A 221 -20.31 22.62 34.17
C GLN A 221 -19.50 22.08 32.98
N THR A 222 -18.42 21.33 33.25
CA THR A 222 -17.54 20.76 32.23
C THR A 222 -17.19 19.30 32.54
N PHE A 223 -16.42 18.66 31.67
CA PHE A 223 -15.86 17.32 31.87
C PHE A 223 -14.34 17.42 31.92
N VAL A 224 -13.73 16.66 32.83
CA VAL A 224 -12.28 16.54 32.87
C VAL A 224 -11.78 15.53 31.85
N PRO A 225 -10.55 15.67 31.32
CA PRO A 225 -9.97 14.61 30.46
C PRO A 225 -9.86 13.30 31.25
N SER A 226 -9.98 12.19 30.58
CA SER A 226 -9.82 10.88 31.20
C SER A 226 -8.38 10.67 31.68
N TYR A 227 -8.20 9.69 32.56
CA TYR A 227 -6.87 9.26 33.00
C TYR A 227 -6.00 8.82 31.81
N GLU A 228 -6.58 8.04 30.87
CA GLU A 228 -5.88 7.53 29.69
C GLU A 228 -5.46 8.66 28.74
N LEU A 229 -6.35 9.62 28.46
CA LEU A 229 -6.01 10.76 27.61
C LEU A 229 -4.92 11.63 28.25
N SER A 230 -5.06 11.94 29.53
CA SER A 230 -4.05 12.71 30.29
C SER A 230 -2.71 11.98 30.37
N GLY A 231 -2.76 10.66 30.55
CA GLY A 231 -1.59 9.79 30.57
C GLY A 231 -0.86 9.76 29.24
N ALA A 232 -1.59 9.58 28.12
CA ALA A 232 -1.02 9.58 26.78
C ALA A 232 -0.37 10.93 26.42
N VAL A 233 -1.01 12.05 26.77
CA VAL A 233 -0.44 13.39 26.60
C VAL A 233 0.84 13.56 27.43
N GLY A 234 0.82 13.16 28.68
CA GLY A 234 2.00 13.20 29.57
C GLY A 234 3.13 12.31 29.05
N GLN A 235 2.81 11.12 28.56
CA GLN A 235 3.75 10.17 28.00
C GLN A 235 4.46 10.77 26.78
N ILE A 236 3.73 11.28 25.79
CA ILE A 236 4.35 11.82 24.57
C ILE A 236 5.15 13.10 24.82
N ILE A 237 4.76 13.93 25.80
CA ILE A 237 5.54 15.10 26.23
C ILE A 237 6.89 14.65 26.82
N SER A 238 6.88 13.63 27.68
CA SER A 238 8.09 13.04 28.24
C SER A 238 8.98 12.47 27.16
N GLN A 239 8.43 11.65 26.26
CA GLN A 239 9.11 11.05 25.12
C GLN A 239 9.77 12.12 24.23
N ARG A 240 9.04 13.18 23.88
CA ARG A 240 9.57 14.31 23.11
C ARG A 240 10.76 14.97 23.79
N SER A 241 10.66 15.20 25.09
CA SER A 241 11.73 15.83 25.88
C SER A 241 12.98 14.95 25.93
N VAL A 242 12.82 13.63 26.01
CA VAL A 242 13.93 12.66 25.96
C VAL A 242 14.58 12.67 24.59
N LEU A 243 13.78 12.50 23.53
CA LEU A 243 14.27 12.48 22.15
C LEU A 243 15.04 13.78 21.80
N GLN A 244 14.54 14.94 22.24
CA GLN A 244 15.17 16.23 22.01
C GLN A 244 16.58 16.32 22.62
N ARG A 245 16.81 15.68 23.77
CA ARG A 245 18.14 15.63 24.41
C ARG A 245 19.07 14.62 23.76
N GLU A 246 18.54 13.49 23.28
CA GLU A 246 19.34 12.34 22.83
C GLU A 246 19.44 12.23 21.31
N VAL A 247 18.72 13.08 20.56
CA VAL A 247 18.63 13.00 19.09
C VAL A 247 19.98 13.00 18.39
N PHE A 248 20.98 13.71 18.93
CA PHE A 248 22.30 13.78 18.30
C PHE A 248 22.97 12.39 18.21
N GLY A 249 22.90 11.60 19.30
CA GLY A 249 23.42 10.22 19.31
C GLY A 249 22.57 9.29 18.44
N LEU A 250 21.23 9.37 18.60
CA LEU A 250 20.31 8.49 17.90
C LEU A 250 20.26 8.75 16.39
N SER A 251 20.45 10.00 15.95
CA SER A 251 20.44 10.34 14.53
C SER A 251 21.61 9.75 13.73
N GLN A 252 22.70 9.36 14.40
CA GLN A 252 23.82 8.68 13.76
C GLN A 252 23.51 7.23 13.37
N GLU A 253 22.47 6.64 13.95
CA GLU A 253 21.98 5.29 13.63
C GLU A 253 21.00 5.30 12.46
N LEU A 254 20.61 6.50 11.96
CA LEU A 254 19.66 6.65 10.86
C LEU A 254 20.42 6.93 9.56
N ASP A 255 20.01 6.25 8.49
CA ASP A 255 20.56 6.47 7.14
C ASP A 255 20.20 7.85 6.55
N GLU A 256 19.28 8.56 7.20
CA GLU A 256 18.74 9.82 6.72
C GLU A 256 19.04 10.98 7.67
N ARG A 257 19.24 12.16 7.08
CA ARG A 257 19.41 13.37 7.85
C ARG A 257 18.10 13.79 8.50
N VAL A 258 18.04 13.75 9.83
CA VAL A 258 16.89 14.16 10.65
C VAL A 258 17.26 15.33 11.57
N HIS A 259 16.24 16.09 11.94
CA HIS A 259 16.38 17.28 12.79
C HIS A 259 15.35 17.28 13.93
N ALA A 260 15.72 17.83 15.06
CA ALA A 260 14.85 17.98 16.24
C ALA A 260 14.66 19.44 16.64
N HIS A 261 14.48 20.34 15.65
CA HIS A 261 14.29 21.77 15.92
C HIS A 261 12.99 22.06 16.66
N ALA A 262 11.91 21.37 16.26
CA ALA A 262 10.60 21.45 16.91
C ALA A 262 9.88 20.10 16.70
N ILE A 263 10.15 19.12 17.58
CA ILE A 263 9.57 17.78 17.47
C ILE A 263 8.05 17.89 17.67
N ALA A 264 7.27 17.57 16.62
CA ALA A 264 5.83 17.49 16.74
C ALA A 264 5.43 16.25 17.57
N ALA A 265 4.38 16.37 18.35
CA ALA A 265 3.86 15.29 19.21
C ALA A 265 2.37 15.10 18.90
N ILE A 266 1.99 13.89 18.48
CA ILE A 266 0.62 13.55 18.12
C ILE A 266 0.16 12.34 18.92
N VAL A 267 -1.02 12.46 19.54
CA VAL A 267 -1.71 11.35 20.23
C VAL A 267 -2.92 10.96 19.39
N ILE A 268 -2.99 9.70 18.95
CA ILE A 268 -4.16 9.13 18.28
C ILE A 268 -4.92 8.28 19.27
N ILE A 269 -6.12 8.70 19.68
CA ILE A 269 -6.82 8.11 20.81
C ILE A 269 -8.34 8.26 20.68
N GLY A 270 -9.08 7.21 21.03
CA GLY A 270 -10.52 7.27 21.22
C GLY A 270 -11.32 7.66 19.97
N ARG A 271 -12.56 8.02 20.21
CA ARG A 271 -13.51 8.56 19.22
C ARG A 271 -14.09 9.88 19.72
N THR A 272 -14.43 10.76 18.81
CA THR A 272 -15.13 12.00 19.12
C THR A 272 -16.40 11.72 19.92
N PRO A 273 -16.59 12.36 21.08
CA PRO A 273 -17.77 12.17 21.91
C PRO A 273 -19.05 12.54 21.14
N LYS A 274 -20.11 11.74 21.30
CA LYS A 274 -21.41 12.02 20.62
C LYS A 274 -22.24 13.10 21.36
N ASP A 275 -22.05 13.24 22.65
CA ASP A 275 -22.72 14.27 23.47
C ASP A 275 -22.09 15.64 23.26
N LEU A 276 -22.90 16.67 22.99
CA LEU A 276 -22.43 18.02 22.69
C LEU A 276 -21.65 18.69 23.82
N ALA A 277 -22.02 18.43 25.08
CA ALA A 277 -21.30 19.00 26.20
C ALA A 277 -19.92 18.37 26.34
N LYS A 278 -19.83 17.07 26.12
CA LYS A 278 -18.56 16.34 26.07
C LYS A 278 -17.73 16.75 24.85
N GLN A 279 -18.34 16.95 23.67
CA GLN A 279 -17.61 17.48 22.49
C GLN A 279 -16.98 18.82 22.81
N ARG A 280 -17.74 19.75 23.37
CA ARG A 280 -17.25 21.08 23.79
C ARG A 280 -16.08 20.95 24.77
N ALA A 281 -16.22 20.13 25.78
CA ALA A 281 -15.16 19.92 26.75
C ALA A 281 -13.89 19.33 26.12
N PHE A 282 -14.03 18.37 25.22
CA PHE A 282 -12.92 17.77 24.49
C PHE A 282 -12.22 18.79 23.58
N GLU A 283 -12.98 19.58 22.80
CA GLU A 283 -12.41 20.62 21.94
C GLU A 283 -11.67 21.69 22.76
N GLN A 284 -12.25 22.12 23.87
CA GLN A 284 -11.60 23.08 24.77
C GLN A 284 -10.32 22.52 25.39
N TYR A 285 -10.32 21.24 25.76
CA TYR A 285 -9.13 20.60 26.33
C TYR A 285 -8.04 20.49 25.26
N ARG A 286 -8.31 19.89 24.07
CA ARG A 286 -7.29 19.67 23.05
C ARG A 286 -6.76 20.98 22.43
N SER A 287 -7.59 22.00 22.29
CA SER A 287 -7.16 23.32 21.82
C SER A 287 -6.28 24.08 22.83
N GLY A 288 -6.41 23.76 24.09
CA GLY A 288 -5.55 24.29 25.16
C GLY A 288 -4.19 23.59 25.26
N LEU A 289 -4.00 22.45 24.62
CA LEU A 289 -2.72 21.74 24.62
C LEU A 289 -1.73 22.48 23.72
N LYS A 290 -0.61 22.87 24.32
CA LYS A 290 0.50 23.47 23.60
C LYS A 290 1.42 22.36 23.08
N ASP A 291 1.72 22.38 21.80
CA ASP A 291 2.70 21.49 21.17
C ASP A 291 2.34 19.97 21.17
N VAL A 292 1.10 19.61 21.49
CA VAL A 292 0.57 18.24 21.37
C VAL A 292 -0.74 18.30 20.60
N LEU A 293 -0.83 17.57 19.51
CA LEU A 293 -2.05 17.40 18.74
C LEU A 293 -2.74 16.10 19.15
N VAL A 294 -4.01 16.19 19.54
CA VAL A 294 -4.85 15.01 19.80
C VAL A 294 -5.80 14.81 18.63
N VAL A 295 -5.71 13.64 18.00
CA VAL A 295 -6.54 13.23 16.85
C VAL A 295 -7.30 11.97 17.24
N THR A 296 -8.58 11.89 16.90
CA THR A 296 -9.37 10.68 17.14
C THR A 296 -9.35 9.75 15.95
N PHE A 297 -9.65 8.46 16.15
CA PHE A 297 -9.69 7.48 15.08
C PHE A 297 -10.78 7.77 14.04
N ASP A 298 -11.93 8.26 14.46
CA ASP A 298 -13.00 8.66 13.56
C ASP A 298 -12.65 9.92 12.74
N GLU A 299 -11.85 10.84 13.25
CA GLU A 299 -11.31 11.95 12.46
C GLU A 299 -10.36 11.46 11.36
N LEU A 300 -9.52 10.46 11.61
CA LEU A 300 -8.69 9.83 10.58
C LEU A 300 -9.57 9.10 9.54
N GLN A 301 -10.62 8.40 9.99
CA GLN A 301 -11.56 7.77 9.09
C GLN A 301 -12.24 8.79 8.16
N VAL A 302 -12.74 9.90 8.69
CA VAL A 302 -13.35 10.97 7.90
C VAL A 302 -12.38 11.55 6.87
N ARG A 303 -11.10 11.71 7.22
CA ARG A 303 -10.07 12.16 6.27
C ARG A 303 -9.85 11.17 5.14
N LEU A 304 -9.77 9.86 5.44
CA LEU A 304 -9.69 8.78 4.44
C LEU A 304 -10.89 8.82 3.47
N GLU A 305 -12.10 8.93 4.03
CA GLU A 305 -13.35 8.98 3.26
C GLU A 305 -13.42 10.24 2.38
N SER A 306 -12.97 11.38 2.90
CA SER A 306 -12.92 12.63 2.15
C SER A 306 -11.98 12.56 0.95
N ILE A 307 -10.81 11.93 1.11
CA ILE A 307 -9.87 11.70 -0.01
C ILE A 307 -10.47 10.75 -1.03
N HIS A 308 -11.06 9.63 -0.58
CA HIS A 308 -11.71 8.68 -1.46
C HIS A 308 -12.84 9.34 -2.27
N GLN A 309 -13.64 10.21 -1.63
CA GLN A 309 -14.70 10.95 -2.30
C GLN A 309 -14.14 11.95 -3.32
N ALA A 310 -13.06 12.65 -2.99
CA ALA A 310 -12.42 13.61 -3.89
C ALA A 310 -11.79 12.95 -5.12
N LEU A 311 -11.34 11.69 -5.00
CA LEU A 311 -10.78 10.91 -6.11
C LEU A 311 -11.85 10.29 -7.02
N ARG A 312 -13.12 10.23 -6.60
CA ARG A 312 -14.20 9.71 -7.46
C ARG A 312 -14.40 10.60 -8.68
N PRO A 313 -14.58 10.00 -9.88
CA PRO A 313 -14.98 10.76 -11.04
C PRO A 313 -16.27 11.54 -10.74
N LYS A 314 -16.27 12.83 -11.02
CA LYS A 314 -17.51 13.61 -10.96
C LYS A 314 -18.47 13.07 -12.04
N PRO A 315 -19.76 12.86 -11.72
CA PRO A 315 -20.73 12.55 -12.75
C PRO A 315 -20.67 13.65 -13.82
N PRO A 316 -20.91 13.29 -15.10
CA PRO A 316 -21.01 14.31 -16.14
C PRO A 316 -22.02 15.35 -15.67
N VAL A 317 -21.63 16.62 -15.70
CA VAL A 317 -22.57 17.72 -15.47
C VAL A 317 -23.54 17.63 -16.65
N GLU A 318 -24.80 17.22 -16.41
CA GLU A 318 -25.84 17.38 -17.41
C GLU A 318 -25.92 18.88 -17.72
N PRO A 319 -25.78 19.28 -19.01
CA PRO A 319 -25.93 20.68 -19.37
C PRO A 319 -27.31 21.12 -18.85
N GLU A 320 -27.34 22.16 -18.04
CA GLU A 320 -28.59 22.77 -17.63
C GLU A 320 -29.42 23.03 -18.89
N PRO A 321 -30.70 22.65 -18.92
CA PRO A 321 -31.54 22.95 -20.05
C PRO A 321 -31.52 24.47 -20.26
N ILE A 322 -31.04 24.90 -21.43
CA ILE A 322 -31.05 26.30 -21.83
C ILE A 322 -32.48 26.76 -21.72
N SER A 323 -32.79 27.68 -20.81
CA SER A 323 -34.10 28.26 -20.69
C SER A 323 -34.41 29.01 -21.98
N GLU A 324 -35.67 28.95 -22.45
CA GLU A 324 -36.09 29.68 -23.67
C GLU A 324 -35.85 31.19 -23.57
N GLU A 325 -35.61 31.71 -22.35
CA GLU A 325 -35.28 33.12 -22.09
C GLU A 325 -33.82 33.47 -22.41
N ASP A 326 -32.91 32.50 -22.55
CA ASP A 326 -31.51 32.70 -22.87
C ASP A 326 -31.19 32.61 -24.38
N LEU A 327 -32.21 32.46 -25.23
CA LEU A 327 -32.07 32.52 -26.67
C LEU A 327 -32.03 33.97 -27.13
N PRO A 328 -31.00 34.41 -27.84
CA PRO A 328 -30.87 35.80 -28.31
C PRO A 328 -31.72 36.02 -29.55
N PHE A 329 -33.07 36.08 -29.37
CA PHE A 329 -33.99 36.56 -30.38
C PHE A 329 -35.14 37.38 -29.73
#